data_f5e7641f06373bc6b222e29f27fa45ad
#
_entry.id   f5e7641f06373bc6b222e29f27fa45ad
#
_cell.length_a   1.000
_cell.length_b   1.000
_cell.length_c   1.000
_cell.angle_alpha   90.00
_cell.angle_beta   90.00
_cell.angle_gamma   90.00
#
_symmetry.space_group_name_H-M   'P 1'
#
loop_
_entity.id
_entity.type
_entity.pdbx_description
1 polymer ?
#
loop_
_entity_poly.entity_id
_entity_poly.type
_entity_poly.pdbx_seq_one_letter_code
_entity_poly.pdbx_strand_id
1 'polypeptide(L)'
;ASKASHNRYKNLWGDMFLQDRYGQKEYISLKKYTHADDANDLMIKHQIIPLLRMSEIYLIAIETSDNLDEVNSLYTTYMESCDMTIFDLFTSVEQMKEWIIREYHREFYGEGQMFYTYKRLGANSMIRGEQEVTESEYILPLPSTEYNPN
;
A
#
# COMPACT_ATOMS: atom_id res chain seq x y z
N ALA A 1 11.82 12.81 9.61
CA ALA A 1 12.79 12.19 8.69
C ALA A 1 12.58 12.76 7.29
N SER A 2 13.66 13.10 6.60
CA SER A 2 13.54 13.60 5.23
C SER A 2 13.06 12.46 4.32
N LYS A 3 12.27 12.77 3.28
CA LYS A 3 11.82 11.79 2.27
C LYS A 3 12.97 10.93 1.73
N ALA A 4 14.17 11.50 1.62
CA ALA A 4 15.36 10.84 1.08
C ALA A 4 15.97 9.76 2.00
N SER A 5 15.62 9.70 3.27
CA SER A 5 16.18 8.71 4.21
C SER A 5 15.31 7.45 4.37
N HIS A 6 14.09 7.45 3.85
CA HIS A 6 13.17 6.33 4.01
C HIS A 6 13.45 5.25 2.96
N ASN A 7 13.69 4.02 3.38
CA ASN A 7 14.09 2.93 2.48
C ASN A 7 13.06 2.63 1.38
N ARG A 8 11.77 2.70 1.66
CA ARG A 8 10.75 2.58 0.61
C ARG A 8 10.88 3.66 -0.44
N TYR A 9 11.17 4.91 -0.04
CA TYR A 9 11.35 5.97 -1.02
C TYR A 9 12.54 5.68 -1.94
N LYS A 10 13.67 5.26 -1.37
CA LYS A 10 14.87 4.93 -2.15
C LYS A 10 14.67 3.75 -3.10
N ASN A 11 13.95 2.72 -2.63
CA ASN A 11 13.82 1.46 -3.35
C ASN A 11 12.64 1.41 -4.32
N LEU A 12 11.54 2.11 -4.00
CA LEU A 12 10.30 2.03 -4.78
C LEU A 12 10.03 3.26 -5.64
N TRP A 13 10.72 4.37 -5.38
CA TRP A 13 10.53 5.62 -6.11
C TRP A 13 11.84 6.05 -6.76
N GLY A 14 11.73 6.76 -7.86
CA GLY A 14 12.89 7.33 -8.55
C GLY A 14 12.49 8.34 -9.59
N ASP A 15 13.50 9.07 -10.01
CA ASP A 15 13.33 10.11 -11.02
C ASP A 15 13.26 9.46 -12.40
N MET A 16 12.23 9.81 -13.15
CA MET A 16 12.10 9.48 -14.57
C MET A 16 12.11 10.75 -15.40
N PHE A 17 12.76 10.68 -16.54
CA PHE A 17 12.84 11.78 -17.48
C PHE A 17 11.96 11.49 -18.68
N LEU A 18 11.00 12.36 -18.95
CA LEU A 18 10.19 12.32 -20.17
C LEU A 18 10.65 13.43 -21.11
N GLN A 19 10.91 13.06 -22.36
CA GLN A 19 11.19 13.99 -23.42
C GLN A 19 9.87 14.43 -24.07
N ASP A 20 9.55 15.70 -23.99
CA ASP A 20 8.41 16.29 -24.68
C ASP A 20 8.86 17.35 -25.71
N ARG A 21 7.90 18.05 -26.33
CA ARG A 21 8.18 19.09 -27.32
C ARG A 21 8.93 20.29 -26.74
N TYR A 22 8.91 20.46 -25.43
CA TYR A 22 9.46 21.61 -24.71
C TYR A 22 10.76 21.27 -23.98
N GLY A 23 11.23 20.02 -24.07
CA GLY A 23 12.47 19.56 -23.48
C GLY A 23 12.29 18.35 -22.56
N GLN A 24 13.32 18.09 -21.79
CA GLN A 24 13.33 16.99 -20.82
C GLN A 24 12.72 17.46 -19.50
N LYS A 25 11.71 16.76 -19.03
CA LYS A 25 11.07 17.02 -17.74
C LYS A 25 11.23 15.84 -16.80
N GLU A 26 11.64 16.15 -15.57
CA GLU A 26 11.84 15.19 -14.51
C GLU A 26 10.54 14.93 -13.75
N TYR A 27 10.25 13.66 -13.47
CA TYR A 27 9.11 13.22 -12.69
C TYR A 27 9.55 12.18 -11.67
N ILE A 28 8.98 12.25 -10.47
CA ILE A 28 9.10 11.17 -9.50
C ILE A 28 8.11 10.08 -9.87
N SER A 29 8.61 8.90 -10.16
CA SER A 29 7.80 7.74 -10.55
C SER A 29 7.95 6.56 -9.61
N LEU A 30 6.91 5.71 -9.56
CA LEU A 30 6.96 4.46 -8.85
C LEU A 30 7.77 3.44 -9.67
N LYS A 31 8.89 2.96 -9.11
CA LYS A 31 9.76 1.96 -9.74
C LYS A 31 9.33 0.50 -9.51
N LYS A 32 8.27 0.30 -8.76
CA LYS A 32 7.70 -1.02 -8.51
C LYS A 32 7.22 -1.60 -9.84
N TYR A 33 7.82 -2.62 -10.34
CA TYR A 33 7.52 -3.23 -11.65
C TYR A 33 8.04 -2.47 -12.88
N THR A 34 8.95 -1.52 -12.73
CA THR A 34 9.60 -0.90 -13.88
C THR A 34 10.74 -1.76 -14.43
N HIS A 35 11.15 -1.44 -15.66
CA HIS A 35 12.32 -2.07 -16.27
C HIS A 35 13.59 -1.80 -15.46
N ALA A 36 14.38 -2.85 -15.25
CA ALA A 36 15.70 -2.68 -14.68
C ALA A 36 16.64 -2.03 -15.71
N ASP A 37 17.48 -1.13 -15.25
CA ASP A 37 18.45 -0.46 -16.10
C ASP A 37 19.60 -1.40 -16.52
N ASP A 38 19.72 -2.59 -15.90
CA ASP A 38 20.73 -3.59 -16.17
C ASP A 38 20.14 -4.82 -16.90
N ALA A 39 20.76 -5.22 -18.00
CA ALA A 39 20.34 -6.37 -18.82
C ALA A 39 20.31 -7.70 -18.04
N ASN A 40 21.15 -7.86 -17.02
CA ASN A 40 21.16 -9.03 -16.14
C ASN A 40 20.00 -9.05 -15.14
N ASP A 41 19.49 -7.89 -14.79
CA ASP A 41 18.33 -7.70 -13.90
C ASP A 41 17.00 -7.86 -14.66
N LEU A 42 17.03 -7.69 -15.97
CA LEU A 42 15.88 -7.75 -16.88
C LEU A 42 15.11 -9.07 -16.78
N MET A 43 15.80 -10.20 -16.75
CA MET A 43 15.15 -11.51 -16.72
C MET A 43 14.45 -11.81 -15.39
N ILE A 44 14.92 -11.23 -14.30
CA ILE A 44 14.39 -11.52 -12.95
C ILE A 44 13.27 -10.55 -12.59
N LYS A 45 13.42 -9.27 -12.88
CA LYS A 45 12.46 -8.24 -12.42
C LYS A 45 11.25 -8.01 -13.32
N HIS A 46 11.34 -8.31 -14.62
CA HIS A 46 10.25 -8.07 -15.58
C HIS A 46 9.14 -9.09 -15.59
N GLN A 47 9.42 -10.30 -15.12
CA GLN A 47 8.49 -11.42 -15.28
C GLN A 47 7.93 -11.91 -13.94
N ILE A 48 8.38 -11.32 -12.82
CA ILE A 48 7.94 -11.77 -11.51
C ILE A 48 7.03 -10.71 -10.90
N ILE A 49 5.74 -11.02 -10.87
CA ILE A 49 4.76 -10.28 -10.06
C ILE A 49 4.52 -11.12 -8.81
N PRO A 50 4.93 -10.67 -7.62
CA PRO A 50 4.69 -11.42 -6.40
C PRO A 50 3.18 -11.45 -6.12
N LEU A 51 2.61 -12.65 -6.08
CA LEU A 51 1.20 -12.86 -5.74
C LEU A 51 0.97 -12.73 -4.24
N LEU A 52 1.94 -13.16 -3.44
CA LEU A 52 1.92 -13.08 -1.98
C LEU A 52 3.26 -12.50 -1.51
N ARG A 53 3.19 -11.63 -0.53
CA ARG A 53 4.37 -11.01 0.08
C ARG A 53 4.34 -11.19 1.60
N MET A 54 5.51 -11.38 2.19
CA MET A 54 5.62 -11.48 3.66
C MET A 54 5.12 -10.22 4.35
N SER A 55 5.31 -9.04 3.75
CA SER A 55 4.75 -7.78 4.26
C SER A 55 3.23 -7.83 4.39
N GLU A 56 2.53 -8.41 3.42
CA GLU A 56 1.07 -8.59 3.47
C GLU A 56 0.65 -9.52 4.60
N ILE A 57 1.37 -10.64 4.77
CA ILE A 57 1.07 -11.61 5.85
C ILE A 57 1.24 -10.96 7.22
N TYR A 58 2.30 -10.17 7.42
CA TYR A 58 2.49 -9.43 8.68
C TYR A 58 1.37 -8.41 8.91
N LEU A 59 0.98 -7.67 7.88
CA LEU A 59 -0.10 -6.69 7.99
C LEU A 59 -1.44 -7.34 8.33
N ILE A 60 -1.75 -8.50 7.71
CA ILE A 60 -2.95 -9.29 8.05
C ILE A 60 -2.89 -9.76 9.51
N ALA A 61 -1.76 -10.29 9.96
CA ALA A 61 -1.60 -10.76 11.33
C ALA A 61 -1.78 -9.62 12.34
N ILE A 62 -1.21 -8.44 12.08
CA ILE A 62 -1.39 -7.24 12.91
C ILE A 62 -2.87 -6.80 12.92
N GLU A 63 -3.53 -6.79 11.76
CA GLU A 63 -4.93 -6.37 11.62
C GLU A 63 -5.90 -7.27 12.39
N THR A 64 -5.63 -8.58 12.42
CA THR A 64 -6.55 -9.59 12.93
C THR A 64 -6.31 -10.02 14.37
N SER A 65 -5.20 -9.62 14.98
CA SER A 65 -4.93 -9.92 16.37
C SER A 65 -5.69 -8.99 17.32
N ASP A 66 -6.36 -9.59 18.31
CA ASP A 66 -7.06 -8.88 19.39
C ASP A 66 -6.12 -8.61 20.60
N ASN A 67 -4.90 -9.12 20.56
CA ASN A 67 -3.92 -8.97 21.63
C ASN A 67 -2.91 -7.86 21.31
N LEU A 68 -2.95 -6.77 22.05
CA LEU A 68 -2.09 -5.61 21.81
C LEU A 68 -0.59 -5.89 21.95
N ASP A 69 -0.20 -6.80 22.84
CA ASP A 69 1.20 -7.20 23.01
C ASP A 69 1.69 -7.99 21.79
N GLU A 70 0.86 -8.87 21.27
CA GLU A 70 1.13 -9.59 20.02
C GLU A 70 1.20 -8.65 18.83
N VAL A 71 0.25 -7.72 18.70
CA VAL A 71 0.24 -6.66 17.68
C VAL A 71 1.55 -5.88 17.70
N ASN A 72 1.99 -5.44 18.88
CA ASN A 72 3.23 -4.68 19.04
C ASN A 72 4.48 -5.50 18.70
N SER A 73 4.49 -6.78 19.02
CA SER A 73 5.57 -7.70 18.64
C SER A 73 5.66 -7.88 17.12
N LEU A 74 4.52 -8.14 16.47
CA LEU A 74 4.44 -8.27 15.02
C LEU A 74 4.80 -6.96 14.31
N TYR A 75 4.31 -5.83 14.83
CA TYR A 75 4.63 -4.49 14.33
C TYR A 75 6.14 -4.23 14.38
N THR A 76 6.78 -4.53 15.51
CA THR A 76 8.22 -4.35 15.68
C THR A 76 8.98 -5.18 14.66
N THR A 77 8.67 -6.48 14.54
CA THR A 77 9.30 -7.39 13.57
C THR A 77 9.10 -6.90 12.13
N TYR A 78 7.89 -6.44 11.80
CA TYR A 78 7.58 -5.90 10.48
C TYR A 78 8.41 -4.65 10.16
N MET A 79 8.45 -3.68 11.09
CA MET A 79 9.18 -2.43 10.90
C MET A 79 10.69 -2.68 10.75
N GLU A 80 11.26 -3.55 11.57
CA GLU A 80 12.67 -3.94 11.50
C GLU A 80 12.99 -4.64 10.18
N SER A 81 12.13 -5.56 9.73
CA SER A 81 12.33 -6.27 8.46
C SER A 81 12.27 -5.35 7.24
N CYS A 82 11.57 -4.23 7.35
CA CYS A 82 11.51 -3.19 6.32
C CYS A 82 12.60 -2.11 6.49
N ASP A 83 13.50 -2.26 7.45
CA ASP A 83 14.53 -1.28 7.82
C ASP A 83 13.90 0.12 8.08
N MET A 84 12.80 0.12 8.81
CA MET A 84 12.06 1.31 9.18
C MET A 84 12.24 1.63 10.66
N THR A 85 12.24 2.92 10.98
CA THR A 85 12.31 3.38 12.36
C THR A 85 11.01 3.13 13.09
N ILE A 86 11.08 2.47 14.24
CA ILE A 86 9.97 2.35 15.17
C ILE A 86 9.92 3.62 16.00
N PHE A 87 8.77 4.31 16.00
CA PHE A 87 8.62 5.52 16.80
C PHE A 87 8.01 5.19 18.17
N ASP A 88 6.80 4.64 18.17
CA ASP A 88 6.08 4.30 19.38
C ASP A 88 5.32 2.98 19.18
N LEU A 89 5.10 2.25 20.25
CA LEU A 89 4.23 1.08 20.27
C LEU A 89 2.76 1.52 20.37
N PHE A 90 1.85 0.71 19.90
CA PHE A 90 0.44 0.98 20.01
C PHE A 90 -0.02 0.85 21.46
N THR A 91 -0.82 1.81 21.90
CA THR A 91 -1.47 1.81 23.21
C THR A 91 -2.95 1.46 23.13
N SER A 92 -3.52 1.41 21.92
CA SER A 92 -4.89 0.99 21.68
C SER A 92 -5.07 0.38 20.28
N VAL A 93 -6.15 -0.37 20.13
CA VAL A 93 -6.54 -0.98 18.85
C VAL A 93 -6.90 0.09 17.82
N GLU A 94 -7.46 1.22 18.25
CA GLU A 94 -7.81 2.34 17.38
C GLU A 94 -6.56 2.94 16.74
N GLN A 95 -5.51 3.16 17.53
CA GLN A 95 -4.22 3.62 17.00
C GLN A 95 -3.65 2.64 15.96
N MET A 96 -3.73 1.35 16.24
CA MET A 96 -3.29 0.32 15.30
C MET A 96 -4.12 0.38 14.01
N LYS A 97 -5.45 0.50 14.11
CA LYS A 97 -6.33 0.60 12.94
C LYS A 97 -6.03 1.82 12.06
N GLU A 98 -5.77 2.97 12.66
CA GLU A 98 -5.35 4.15 11.91
C GLU A 98 -4.00 3.98 11.22
N TRP A 99 -3.06 3.33 11.90
CA TRP A 99 -1.74 3.05 11.34
C TRP A 99 -1.82 2.05 10.20
N ILE A 100 -2.58 0.95 10.37
CA ILE A 100 -2.65 -0.15 9.40
C ILE A 100 -3.21 0.31 8.04
N ILE A 101 -4.23 1.18 8.04
CA ILE A 101 -4.78 1.75 6.81
C ILE A 101 -3.70 2.53 6.04
N ARG A 102 -2.93 3.36 6.74
CA ARG A 102 -1.85 4.13 6.13
C ARG A 102 -0.73 3.23 5.63
N GLU A 103 -0.48 2.13 6.34
CA GLU A 103 0.56 1.18 5.98
C GLU A 103 0.16 0.34 4.76
N TYR A 104 -1.06 -0.14 4.68
CA TYR A 104 -1.60 -0.76 3.47
C TYR A 104 -1.52 0.18 2.27
N HIS A 105 -1.87 1.45 2.45
CA HIS A 105 -1.77 2.45 1.37
C HIS A 105 -0.32 2.63 0.86
N ARG A 106 0.66 2.56 1.75
CA ARG A 106 2.08 2.68 1.38
C ARG A 106 2.60 1.42 0.70
N GLU A 107 2.24 0.27 1.26
CA GLU A 107 2.72 -1.04 0.79
C GLU A 107 2.13 -1.42 -0.56
N PHE A 108 0.83 -1.17 -0.74
CA PHE A 108 0.09 -1.55 -1.95
C PHE A 108 -0.20 -0.37 -2.89
N TYR A 109 0.59 0.69 -2.78
CA TYR A 109 0.43 1.84 -3.68
C TYR A 109 0.56 1.43 -5.14
N GLY A 110 -0.44 1.81 -5.97
CA GLY A 110 -0.49 1.48 -7.39
C GLY A 110 -0.99 0.07 -7.72
N GLU A 111 -1.43 -0.74 -6.72
CA GLU A 111 -1.88 -2.13 -6.92
C GLU A 111 -3.40 -2.32 -6.87
N GLY A 112 -4.17 -1.25 -6.71
CA GLY A 112 -5.64 -1.32 -6.69
C GLY A 112 -6.24 -1.94 -5.41
N GLN A 113 -5.43 -2.20 -4.38
CA GLN A 113 -5.85 -2.93 -3.17
C GLN A 113 -6.68 -2.08 -2.19
N MET A 114 -6.58 -0.75 -2.27
CA MET A 114 -7.11 0.12 -1.22
C MET A 114 -8.63 0.12 -1.09
N PHE A 115 -9.37 -0.05 -2.19
CA PHE A 115 -10.83 -0.17 -2.11
C PHE A 115 -11.27 -1.34 -1.22
N TYR A 116 -10.65 -2.50 -1.40
CA TYR A 116 -10.93 -3.70 -0.60
C TYR A 116 -10.51 -3.54 0.86
N THR A 117 -9.40 -2.85 1.09
CA THR A 117 -8.92 -2.54 2.46
C THR A 117 -9.90 -1.64 3.18
N TYR A 118 -10.33 -0.54 2.58
CA TYR A 118 -11.32 0.37 3.17
C TYR A 118 -12.64 -0.34 3.44
N LYS A 119 -13.13 -1.14 2.48
CA LYS A 119 -14.36 -1.92 2.64
C LYS A 119 -14.27 -2.91 3.79
N ARG A 120 -13.18 -3.68 3.88
CA ARG A 120 -12.96 -4.69 4.93
C ARG A 120 -12.90 -4.06 6.32
N LEU A 121 -12.22 -2.92 6.44
CA LEU A 121 -12.05 -2.20 7.70
C LEU A 121 -13.25 -1.31 8.05
N GLY A 122 -14.26 -1.22 7.19
CA GLY A 122 -15.41 -0.35 7.41
C GLY A 122 -15.03 1.12 7.54
N ALA A 123 -14.00 1.55 6.80
CA ALA A 123 -13.50 2.92 6.89
C ALA A 123 -14.52 3.91 6.32
N ASN A 124 -14.86 4.91 7.10
CA ASN A 124 -15.77 5.99 6.69
C ASN A 124 -15.04 7.20 6.07
N SER A 125 -13.72 7.12 5.95
CA SER A 125 -12.90 8.12 5.28
C SER A 125 -11.77 7.46 4.51
N MET A 126 -11.43 8.01 3.35
CA MET A 126 -10.29 7.57 2.55
C MET A 126 -9.12 8.54 2.69
N ILE A 127 -7.90 8.04 2.62
CA ILE A 127 -6.69 8.89 2.62
C ILE A 127 -6.78 9.85 1.43
N ARG A 128 -6.74 11.15 1.71
CA ARG A 128 -6.93 12.25 0.76
C ARG A 128 -8.33 12.32 0.12
N GLY A 129 -9.30 11.59 0.65
CA GLY A 129 -10.71 11.79 0.32
C GLY A 129 -11.25 13.04 1.01
N GLU A 130 -12.06 13.82 0.30
CA GLU A 130 -12.70 15.02 0.83
C GLU A 130 -14.07 14.73 1.45
N GLN A 131 -14.63 13.55 1.18
CA GLN A 131 -15.95 13.15 1.61
C GLN A 131 -15.91 11.94 2.53
N GLU A 132 -16.85 11.88 3.44
CA GLU A 132 -17.12 10.67 4.20
C GLU A 132 -17.74 9.61 3.27
N VAL A 133 -17.35 8.37 3.49
CA VAL A 133 -17.81 7.21 2.72
C VAL A 133 -18.79 6.42 3.59
N THR A 134 -19.93 6.10 3.05
CA THR A 134 -20.94 5.28 3.72
C THR A 134 -20.82 3.82 3.32
N GLU A 135 -21.40 2.91 4.11
CA GLU A 135 -21.39 1.47 3.83
C GLU A 135 -21.98 1.14 2.45
N SER A 136 -23.00 1.90 2.03
CA SER A 136 -23.64 1.70 0.73
C SER A 136 -22.72 1.96 -0.47
N GLU A 137 -21.71 2.81 -0.31
CA GLU A 137 -20.76 3.12 -1.38
C GLU A 137 -19.72 2.00 -1.61
N TYR A 138 -19.59 1.09 -0.64
CA TYR A 138 -18.80 -0.13 -0.79
C TYR A 138 -19.57 -1.29 -1.44
N ILE A 139 -20.87 -1.10 -1.76
CA ILE A 139 -21.70 -2.08 -2.44
C ILE A 139 -21.74 -1.75 -3.92
N LEU A 140 -21.10 -2.59 -4.74
CA LEU A 140 -21.16 -2.43 -6.18
C LEU A 140 -22.58 -2.78 -6.68
N PRO A 141 -23.21 -1.91 -7.48
CA PRO A 141 -24.54 -2.22 -8.04
C PRO A 141 -24.45 -3.41 -8.98
N LEU A 142 -25.47 -4.25 -8.95
CA LEU A 142 -25.59 -5.33 -9.92
C LEU A 142 -25.83 -4.74 -11.33
N PRO A 143 -25.26 -5.36 -12.38
CA PRO A 143 -25.55 -4.96 -13.74
C PRO A 143 -27.05 -5.01 -14.05
N SER A 144 -27.55 -4.05 -14.79
CA SER A 144 -28.99 -3.98 -15.14
C SER A 144 -29.48 -5.21 -15.90
N THR A 145 -28.61 -5.91 -16.60
CA THR A 145 -28.89 -7.19 -17.28
C THR A 145 -29.20 -8.34 -16.34
N GLU A 146 -28.78 -8.28 -15.09
CA GLU A 146 -29.08 -9.30 -14.07
C GLU A 146 -30.48 -9.12 -13.45
N TYR A 147 -31.01 -7.88 -13.49
CA TYR A 147 -32.40 -7.62 -13.05
C TYR A 147 -33.46 -7.98 -14.09
N ASN A 148 -33.07 -8.05 -15.37
CA ASN A 148 -33.93 -8.43 -16.48
C ASN A 148 -33.22 -9.45 -17.38
N PRO A 149 -33.14 -10.72 -16.98
CA PRO A 149 -32.66 -11.79 -17.84
C PRO A 149 -33.73 -12.11 -18.89
N ASN A 150 -33.65 -11.47 -20.06
CA ASN A 150 -34.38 -11.86 -21.25
C ASN A 150 -33.47 -12.69 -22.15
#